data_5d2b30dff526adbec6a1240dccaf1fe6
#
_entry.id   5d2b30dff526adbec6a1240dccaf1fe6
#
_cell.length_a   1.000
_cell.length_b   1.000
_cell.length_c   1.000
_cell.angle_alpha   90.00
_cell.angle_beta   90.00
_cell.angle_gamma   90.00
#
_symmetry.space_group_name_H-M   'P 1'
#
loop_
_entity.id
_entity.type
_entity.pdbx_description
1 polymer ?
#
loop_
_entity_poly.entity_id
_entity_poly.type
_entity_poly.pdbx_seq_one_letter_code
_entity_poly.pdbx_strand_id
1 'polypeptide(L)'
;MLGVLCGLRRGEIAALRWQDVDLNAGRLAVTGSIEQTTAGVRRKAPKSGRSRVIVLPAMATEELRRHRLIQAEALLRIGARQSDDSPVCLRANLQGWTPIDLSNRFIRFVKAAGLPRVRLHDLRHSHATHLLMAGVHPKVAQERLGHSSIMLTMDIYSHVLPAMQDEAAKSIDAAMRAAISKRGE
;
A
#
# COMPACT_ATOMS: atom_id res chain seq x y z
N MET A 1 -6.22 4.80 -1.42
CA MET A 1 -5.95 4.19 -0.13
C MET A 1 -4.91 3.06 -0.20
N LEU A 2 -5.18 1.85 -0.75
CA LEU A 2 -4.27 0.67 -0.74
C LEU A 2 -2.86 0.95 -1.31
N GLY A 3 -2.74 1.79 -2.33
CA GLY A 3 -1.44 2.18 -2.89
C GLY A 3 -0.61 3.04 -1.93
N VAL A 4 -1.23 4.04 -1.27
CA VAL A 4 -0.52 5.00 -0.42
C VAL A 4 -0.35 4.53 1.02
N LEU A 5 -1.34 3.83 1.62
CA LEU A 5 -1.26 3.37 3.02
C LEU A 5 -0.64 1.98 3.18
N CYS A 6 -0.70 1.14 2.15
CA CYS A 6 -0.21 -0.24 2.20
C CYS A 6 0.92 -0.54 1.19
N GLY A 7 1.21 0.37 0.27
CA GLY A 7 2.26 0.20 -0.73
C GLY A 7 1.99 -0.89 -1.77
N LEU A 8 0.72 -1.28 -1.99
CA LEU A 8 0.37 -2.34 -2.93
C LEU A 8 0.64 -1.93 -4.38
N ARG A 9 1.10 -2.89 -5.19
CA ARG A 9 1.17 -2.74 -6.65
C ARG A 9 -0.24 -2.78 -7.25
N ARG A 10 -0.46 -2.11 -8.39
CA ARG A 10 -1.76 -2.10 -9.08
C ARG A 10 -2.33 -3.51 -9.35
N GLY A 11 -1.47 -4.45 -9.74
CA GLY A 11 -1.87 -5.84 -9.97
C GLY A 11 -2.20 -6.60 -8.68
N GLU A 12 -1.57 -6.27 -7.56
CA GLU A 12 -1.88 -6.80 -6.23
C GLU A 12 -3.23 -6.25 -5.75
N ILE A 13 -3.50 -4.96 -5.96
CA ILE A 13 -4.81 -4.34 -5.67
C ILE A 13 -5.92 -5.01 -6.47
N ALA A 14 -5.67 -5.26 -7.77
CA ALA A 14 -6.63 -5.93 -8.64
C ALA A 14 -6.90 -7.39 -8.25
N ALA A 15 -5.90 -8.07 -7.67
CA ALA A 15 -5.99 -9.47 -7.27
C ALA A 15 -6.58 -9.69 -5.87
N LEU A 16 -6.68 -8.62 -5.06
CA LEU A 16 -7.05 -8.71 -3.66
C LEU A 16 -8.50 -9.16 -3.49
N ARG A 17 -8.71 -10.13 -2.61
CA ARG A 17 -10.03 -10.67 -2.21
C ARG A 17 -10.27 -10.44 -0.72
N TRP A 18 -11.52 -10.52 -0.28
CA TRP A 18 -11.85 -10.33 1.12
C TRP A 18 -11.25 -11.40 2.04
N GLN A 19 -11.06 -12.63 1.56
CA GLN A 19 -10.34 -13.68 2.29
C GLN A 19 -8.87 -13.36 2.59
N ASP A 20 -8.28 -12.44 1.83
CA ASP A 20 -6.91 -11.98 2.04
C ASP A 20 -6.82 -10.84 3.08
N VAL A 21 -7.97 -10.37 3.64
CA VAL A 21 -8.05 -9.22 4.53
C VAL A 21 -8.67 -9.61 5.87
N ASP A 22 -7.86 -9.69 6.90
CA ASP A 22 -8.31 -9.84 8.27
C ASP A 22 -8.49 -8.45 8.92
N LEU A 23 -9.74 -7.97 8.92
CA LEU A 23 -10.10 -6.68 9.50
C LEU A 23 -10.06 -6.66 11.02
N ASN A 24 -10.13 -7.82 11.70
CA ASN A 24 -10.07 -7.92 13.14
C ASN A 24 -8.63 -7.86 13.62
N ALA A 25 -7.73 -8.63 12.98
CA ALA A 25 -6.30 -8.57 13.26
C ALA A 25 -5.60 -7.36 12.60
N GLY A 26 -6.29 -6.58 11.75
CA GLY A 26 -5.69 -5.47 11.01
C GLY A 26 -4.57 -5.91 10.08
N ARG A 27 -4.77 -7.01 9.34
CA ARG A 27 -3.76 -7.61 8.47
C ARG A 27 -4.29 -7.84 7.06
N LEU A 28 -3.39 -7.74 6.09
CA LEU A 28 -3.67 -8.02 4.68
C LEU A 28 -2.57 -8.92 4.11
N ALA A 29 -2.96 -10.04 3.51
CA ALA A 29 -2.06 -10.94 2.82
C ALA A 29 -2.02 -10.62 1.31
N VAL A 30 -0.82 -10.46 0.77
CA VAL A 30 -0.63 -10.33 -0.69
C VAL A 30 -0.31 -11.70 -1.23
N THR A 31 -1.33 -12.40 -1.72
CA THR A 31 -1.27 -13.78 -2.19
C THR A 31 -1.16 -13.90 -3.70
N GLY A 32 -1.37 -12.81 -4.45
CA GLY A 32 -1.32 -12.84 -5.90
C GLY A 32 -1.27 -11.46 -6.53
N SER A 33 -1.14 -11.45 -7.84
CA SER A 33 -1.17 -10.27 -8.69
C SER A 33 -1.87 -10.59 -10.00
N ILE A 34 -2.73 -9.68 -10.46
CA ILE A 34 -3.28 -9.76 -11.82
C ILE A 34 -2.30 -9.09 -12.80
N GLU A 35 -1.95 -9.83 -13.83
CA GLU A 35 -1.21 -9.33 -14.99
C GLU A 35 -2.17 -9.25 -16.19
N GLN A 36 -2.06 -8.17 -16.93
CA GLN A 36 -2.79 -7.98 -18.17
C GLN A 36 -1.80 -7.79 -19.31
N THR A 37 -1.88 -8.69 -20.29
CA THR A 37 -1.04 -8.73 -21.49
C THR A 37 -1.94 -8.72 -22.73
N THR A 38 -1.35 -8.69 -23.91
CA THR A 38 -2.06 -8.86 -25.18
C THR A 38 -2.78 -10.23 -25.27
N ALA A 39 -2.26 -11.25 -24.58
CA ALA A 39 -2.87 -12.58 -24.50
C ALA A 39 -4.03 -12.68 -23.48
N GLY A 40 -4.35 -11.60 -22.75
CA GLY A 40 -5.46 -11.56 -21.79
C GLY A 40 -5.05 -11.23 -20.36
N VAL A 41 -5.98 -11.51 -19.45
CA VAL A 41 -5.85 -11.24 -18.02
C VAL A 41 -5.61 -12.55 -17.27
N ARG A 42 -4.54 -12.62 -16.49
CA ARG A 42 -4.23 -13.81 -15.69
C ARG A 42 -3.82 -13.46 -14.27
N ARG A 43 -4.17 -14.32 -13.31
CA ARG A 43 -3.67 -14.25 -11.94
C ARG A 43 -2.34 -15.00 -11.86
N LYS A 44 -1.33 -14.36 -11.27
CA LYS A 44 -0.02 -14.96 -10.97
C LYS A 44 0.22 -14.95 -9.46
N ALA A 45 1.09 -15.84 -9.00
CA ALA A 45 1.72 -15.70 -7.71
C ALA A 45 2.47 -14.34 -7.61
N PRO A 46 2.72 -13.83 -6.40
CA PRO A 46 3.52 -12.61 -6.25
C PRO A 46 4.86 -12.72 -6.96
N LYS A 47 5.35 -11.61 -7.53
CA LYS A 47 6.60 -11.58 -8.32
C LYS A 47 7.83 -12.09 -7.56
N SER A 48 7.80 -12.05 -6.23
CA SER A 48 8.82 -12.61 -5.34
C SER A 48 8.70 -14.11 -5.10
N GLY A 49 7.68 -14.77 -5.65
CA GLY A 49 7.34 -16.18 -5.38
C GLY A 49 6.80 -16.44 -3.96
N ARG A 50 6.77 -15.45 -3.10
CA ARG A 50 6.33 -15.57 -1.69
C ARG A 50 5.18 -14.60 -1.41
N SER A 51 4.16 -15.09 -0.71
CA SER A 51 3.15 -14.23 -0.09
C SER A 51 3.80 -13.39 1.02
N ARG A 52 3.23 -12.20 1.24
CA ARG A 52 3.64 -11.37 2.37
C ARG A 52 2.41 -10.84 3.10
N VAL A 53 2.53 -10.65 4.39
CA VAL A 53 1.50 -10.05 5.23
C VAL A 53 1.89 -8.61 5.53
N ILE A 54 0.93 -7.71 5.40
CA ILE A 54 1.07 -6.29 5.71
C ILE A 54 0.17 -6.00 6.90
N VAL A 55 0.74 -5.43 7.96
CA VAL A 55 -0.04 -4.84 9.06
C VAL A 55 -0.65 -3.55 8.55
N LEU A 56 -1.97 -3.44 8.66
CA LEU A 56 -2.73 -2.28 8.19
C LEU A 56 -2.64 -1.13 9.21
N PRO A 57 -2.43 0.11 8.77
CA PRO A 57 -2.71 1.28 9.61
C PRO A 57 -4.20 1.30 9.98
N ALA A 58 -4.54 1.88 11.15
CA ALA A 58 -5.92 1.97 11.62
C ALA A 58 -6.86 2.59 10.58
N MET A 59 -6.44 3.71 9.98
CA MET A 59 -7.18 4.38 8.89
C MET A 59 -7.48 3.43 7.72
N ALA A 60 -6.54 2.57 7.32
CA ALA A 60 -6.76 1.62 6.23
C ALA A 60 -7.77 0.53 6.62
N THR A 61 -7.73 0.08 7.87
CA THR A 61 -8.68 -0.92 8.41
C THR A 61 -10.10 -0.36 8.46
N GLU A 62 -10.26 0.86 8.94
CA GLU A 62 -11.56 1.56 9.01
C GLU A 62 -12.17 1.76 7.63
N GLU A 63 -11.39 2.26 6.67
CA GLU A 63 -11.83 2.46 5.30
C GLU A 63 -12.17 1.13 4.61
N LEU A 64 -11.45 0.05 4.87
CA LEU A 64 -11.78 -1.27 4.33
C LEU A 64 -13.07 -1.82 4.94
N ARG A 65 -13.32 -1.63 6.25
CA ARG A 65 -14.59 -1.98 6.87
C ARG A 65 -15.75 -1.24 6.22
N ARG A 66 -15.63 0.08 6.10
CA ARG A 66 -16.64 0.91 5.43
C ARG A 66 -16.89 0.46 3.99
N HIS A 67 -15.81 0.20 3.25
CA HIS A 67 -15.89 -0.28 1.86
C HIS A 67 -16.59 -1.65 1.77
N ARG A 68 -16.28 -2.57 2.68
CA ARG A 68 -16.92 -3.91 2.73
C ARG A 68 -18.44 -3.81 2.90
N LEU A 69 -18.89 -2.93 3.78
CA LEU A 69 -20.33 -2.69 4.00
C LEU A 69 -21.01 -2.10 2.76
N ILE A 70 -20.44 -1.03 2.19
CA ILE A 70 -20.99 -0.40 0.97
C ILE A 70 -21.05 -1.39 -0.19
N GLN A 71 -20.04 -2.22 -0.35
CA GLN A 71 -20.02 -3.25 -1.39
C GLN A 71 -21.08 -4.32 -1.14
N ALA A 72 -21.26 -4.77 0.11
CA ALA A 72 -22.28 -5.76 0.48
C ALA A 72 -23.69 -5.23 0.18
N GLU A 73 -23.98 -3.99 0.57
CA GLU A 73 -25.27 -3.34 0.25
C GLU A 73 -25.51 -3.22 -1.27
N ALA A 74 -24.50 -2.81 -2.02
CA ALA A 74 -24.60 -2.68 -3.47
C ALA A 74 -24.88 -4.03 -4.15
N LEU A 75 -24.25 -5.10 -3.66
CA LEU A 75 -24.49 -6.47 -4.14
C LEU A 75 -25.90 -6.95 -3.82
N LEU A 76 -26.39 -6.73 -2.60
CA LEU A 76 -27.75 -7.10 -2.19
C LEU A 76 -28.83 -6.42 -3.06
N ARG A 77 -28.64 -5.17 -3.45
CA ARG A 77 -29.57 -4.44 -4.33
C ARG A 77 -29.76 -5.09 -5.71
N ILE A 78 -28.80 -5.87 -6.16
CA ILE A 78 -28.84 -6.60 -7.44
C ILE A 78 -29.04 -8.11 -7.25
N GLY A 79 -29.46 -8.54 -6.05
CA GLY A 79 -29.71 -9.95 -5.73
C GLY A 79 -28.47 -10.82 -5.55
N ALA A 80 -27.29 -10.21 -5.43
CA ALA A 80 -26.03 -10.92 -5.20
C ALA A 80 -25.59 -10.81 -3.74
N ARG A 81 -24.71 -11.72 -3.31
CA ARG A 81 -24.12 -11.70 -1.96
C ARG A 81 -22.61 -11.57 -2.03
N GLN A 82 -22.05 -10.80 -1.11
CA GLN A 82 -20.63 -10.74 -0.89
C GLN A 82 -20.14 -12.04 -0.24
N SER A 83 -19.03 -12.58 -0.70
CA SER A 83 -18.34 -13.73 -0.10
C SER A 83 -16.87 -13.35 0.19
N ASP A 84 -16.20 -14.21 0.92
CA ASP A 84 -14.76 -14.02 1.18
C ASP A 84 -13.92 -14.12 -0.10
N ASP A 85 -14.39 -14.84 -1.12
CA ASP A 85 -13.76 -14.92 -2.44
C ASP A 85 -14.04 -13.69 -3.33
N SER A 86 -14.96 -12.80 -2.93
CA SER A 86 -15.28 -11.60 -3.69
C SER A 86 -14.09 -10.66 -3.79
N PRO A 87 -13.80 -10.09 -4.97
CA PRO A 87 -12.76 -9.06 -5.12
C PRO A 87 -13.04 -7.86 -4.24
N VAL A 88 -12.01 -7.32 -3.58
CA VAL A 88 -12.12 -6.05 -2.84
C VAL A 88 -12.44 -4.90 -3.79
N CYS A 89 -11.83 -4.89 -4.99
CA CYS A 89 -12.15 -3.93 -6.04
C CYS A 89 -13.07 -4.60 -7.07
N LEU A 90 -14.38 -4.39 -6.91
CA LEU A 90 -15.44 -5.02 -7.70
C LEU A 90 -16.11 -4.02 -8.63
N ARG A 91 -16.48 -4.46 -9.84
CA ARG A 91 -17.32 -3.71 -10.81
C ARG A 91 -18.79 -4.03 -10.59
N ALA A 92 -19.66 -3.22 -11.20
CA ALA A 92 -21.10 -3.43 -11.21
C ALA A 92 -21.51 -4.77 -11.87
N ASN A 93 -20.71 -5.29 -12.80
CA ASN A 93 -20.93 -6.60 -13.45
C ASN A 93 -20.36 -7.78 -12.65
N LEU A 94 -20.06 -7.61 -11.37
CA LEU A 94 -19.52 -8.61 -10.43
C LEU A 94 -18.10 -9.10 -10.77
N GLN A 95 -17.43 -8.49 -11.73
CA GLN A 95 -16.04 -8.80 -12.06
C GLN A 95 -15.08 -7.90 -11.30
N GLY A 96 -13.90 -8.42 -10.95
CA GLY A 96 -12.82 -7.63 -10.40
C GLY A 96 -12.29 -6.59 -11.42
N TRP A 97 -11.78 -5.47 -10.92
CA TRP A 97 -11.11 -4.48 -11.77
C TRP A 97 -9.79 -5.03 -12.30
N THR A 98 -9.52 -4.80 -13.58
CA THR A 98 -8.19 -5.08 -14.15
C THR A 98 -7.18 -3.99 -13.73
N PRO A 99 -5.87 -4.27 -13.81
CA PRO A 99 -4.84 -3.25 -13.51
C PRO A 99 -4.94 -1.99 -14.38
N ILE A 100 -5.34 -2.14 -15.66
CA ILE A 100 -5.53 -1.00 -16.56
C ILE A 100 -6.73 -0.17 -16.13
N ASP A 101 -7.86 -0.81 -15.81
CA ASP A 101 -9.04 -0.09 -15.36
C ASP A 101 -8.81 0.69 -14.07
N LEU A 102 -8.11 0.08 -13.10
CA LEU A 102 -7.71 0.77 -11.87
C LEU A 102 -6.88 2.01 -12.16
N SER A 103 -5.90 1.90 -13.09
CA SER A 103 -5.07 3.04 -13.48
C SER A 103 -5.90 4.13 -14.16
N ASN A 104 -6.78 3.76 -15.09
CA ASN A 104 -7.62 4.72 -15.82
C ASN A 104 -8.63 5.42 -14.90
N ARG A 105 -9.22 4.67 -13.96
CA ARG A 105 -10.13 5.24 -12.95
C ARG A 105 -9.39 6.18 -12.01
N PHE A 106 -8.18 5.82 -11.59
CA PHE A 106 -7.36 6.66 -10.74
C PHE A 106 -6.98 7.98 -11.44
N ILE A 107 -6.57 7.94 -12.72
CA ILE A 107 -6.28 9.14 -13.51
C ILE A 107 -7.50 10.05 -13.59
N ARG A 108 -8.69 9.49 -13.85
CA ARG A 108 -9.93 10.27 -13.88
C ARG A 108 -10.26 10.91 -12.53
N PHE A 109 -10.05 10.16 -11.44
CA PHE A 109 -10.23 10.66 -10.08
C PHE A 109 -9.27 11.83 -9.77
N VAL A 110 -7.98 11.68 -10.07
CA VAL A 110 -6.96 12.74 -9.87
C VAL A 110 -7.34 14.00 -10.63
N LYS A 111 -7.77 13.86 -11.90
CA LYS A 111 -8.21 14.99 -12.73
C LYS A 111 -9.46 15.66 -12.14
N ALA A 112 -10.45 14.88 -11.73
CA ALA A 112 -11.69 15.40 -11.15
C ALA A 112 -11.47 16.11 -9.81
N ALA A 113 -10.46 15.69 -9.04
CA ALA A 113 -10.08 16.30 -7.77
C ALA A 113 -9.17 17.54 -7.94
N GLY A 114 -8.85 17.96 -9.16
CA GLY A 114 -7.96 19.10 -9.41
C GLY A 114 -6.51 18.88 -8.94
N LEU A 115 -6.11 17.63 -8.73
CA LEU A 115 -4.77 17.31 -8.25
C LEU A 115 -3.75 17.26 -9.39
N PRO A 116 -2.45 17.50 -9.11
CA PRO A 116 -1.38 17.30 -10.07
C PRO A 116 -1.41 15.90 -10.66
N ARG A 117 -0.91 15.73 -11.89
CA ARG A 117 -0.86 14.44 -12.57
C ARG A 117 0.04 13.45 -11.81
N VAL A 118 -0.58 12.48 -11.16
CA VAL A 118 0.06 11.40 -10.40
C VAL A 118 -0.42 10.06 -10.97
N ARG A 119 0.46 9.09 -11.10
CA ARG A 119 0.11 7.72 -11.49
C ARG A 119 -0.20 6.88 -10.25
N LEU A 120 -1.03 5.85 -10.41
CA LEU A 120 -1.33 4.92 -9.30
C LEU A 120 -0.06 4.26 -8.72
N HIS A 121 0.97 4.05 -9.56
CA HIS A 121 2.26 3.48 -9.10
C HIS A 121 3.05 4.46 -8.23
N ASP A 122 2.93 5.76 -8.46
CA ASP A 122 3.64 6.78 -7.71
C ASP A 122 3.19 6.83 -6.24
N LEU A 123 1.92 6.41 -5.94
CA LEU A 123 1.45 6.27 -4.56
C LEU A 123 2.25 5.24 -3.75
N ARG A 124 2.73 4.18 -4.41
CA ARG A 124 3.60 3.20 -3.78
C ARG A 124 5.00 3.76 -3.55
N HIS A 125 5.52 4.57 -4.46
CA HIS A 125 6.77 5.29 -4.24
C HIS A 125 6.65 6.25 -3.06
N SER A 126 5.56 7.02 -2.99
CA SER A 126 5.27 7.89 -1.83
C SER A 126 5.23 7.09 -0.52
N HIS A 127 4.57 5.91 -0.51
CA HIS A 127 4.56 5.04 0.66
C HIS A 127 5.96 4.61 1.08
N ALA A 128 6.80 4.19 0.13
CA ALA A 128 8.18 3.80 0.40
C ALA A 128 9.01 4.96 0.98
N THR A 129 8.90 6.15 0.38
CA THR A 129 9.57 7.36 0.84
C THR A 129 9.14 7.72 2.27
N HIS A 130 7.83 7.72 2.55
CA HIS A 130 7.33 8.02 3.90
C HIS A 130 7.79 7.02 4.96
N LEU A 131 7.85 5.71 4.64
CA LEU A 131 8.40 4.72 5.56
C LEU A 131 9.86 5.04 5.93
N LEU A 132 10.68 5.35 4.93
CA LEU A 132 12.09 5.62 5.12
C LEU A 132 12.32 6.94 5.84
N MET A 133 11.57 7.99 5.53
CA MET A 133 11.60 9.28 6.26
C MET A 133 11.15 9.14 7.71
N ALA A 134 10.22 8.21 8.00
CA ALA A 134 9.82 7.87 9.36
C ALA A 134 10.83 6.98 10.09
N GLY A 135 12.03 6.76 9.55
CA GLY A 135 13.09 5.98 10.18
C GLY A 135 12.87 4.47 10.13
N VAL A 136 11.91 3.98 9.36
CA VAL A 136 11.70 2.53 9.23
C VAL A 136 12.90 1.91 8.51
N HIS A 137 13.48 0.87 9.14
CA HIS A 137 14.65 0.20 8.60
C HIS A 137 14.42 -0.28 7.14
N PRO A 138 15.34 -0.03 6.20
CA PRO A 138 15.16 -0.37 4.78
C PRO A 138 14.78 -1.82 4.52
N LYS A 139 15.25 -2.76 5.34
CA LYS A 139 14.89 -4.18 5.26
C LYS A 139 13.39 -4.40 5.52
N VAL A 140 12.82 -3.73 6.54
CA VAL A 140 11.39 -3.80 6.87
C VAL A 140 10.56 -3.18 5.73
N ALA A 141 11.00 -2.05 5.18
CA ALA A 141 10.36 -1.42 4.03
C ALA A 141 10.42 -2.33 2.79
N GLN A 142 11.54 -2.99 2.53
CA GLN A 142 11.71 -3.98 1.46
C GLN A 142 10.69 -5.13 1.57
N GLU A 143 10.58 -5.73 2.75
CA GLU A 143 9.67 -6.86 3.01
C GLU A 143 8.20 -6.43 2.88
N ARG A 144 7.82 -5.31 3.49
CA ARG A 144 6.49 -4.74 3.39
C ARG A 144 6.08 -4.45 1.95
N LEU A 145 6.97 -3.87 1.17
CA LEU A 145 6.75 -3.58 -0.25
C LEU A 145 6.84 -4.85 -1.12
N GLY A 146 7.54 -5.90 -0.70
CA GLY A 146 7.81 -7.07 -1.51
C GLY A 146 8.72 -6.73 -2.71
N HIS A 147 9.78 -5.95 -2.45
CA HIS A 147 10.83 -5.74 -3.43
C HIS A 147 11.70 -6.99 -3.52
N SER A 148 11.96 -7.46 -4.73
CA SER A 148 12.79 -8.64 -4.98
C SER A 148 14.26 -8.43 -4.60
N SER A 149 14.72 -7.18 -4.60
CA SER A 149 16.06 -6.78 -4.19
C SER A 149 15.98 -5.61 -3.20
N ILE A 150 16.88 -5.60 -2.23
CA ILE A 150 17.08 -4.48 -1.31
C ILE A 150 17.51 -3.20 -2.06
N MET A 151 18.22 -3.35 -3.18
CA MET A 151 18.70 -2.22 -4.00
C MET A 151 17.57 -1.30 -4.41
N LEU A 152 16.40 -1.85 -4.79
CA LEU A 152 15.22 -1.04 -5.13
C LEU A 152 14.72 -0.16 -3.97
N THR A 153 14.95 -0.59 -2.73
CA THR A 153 14.62 0.19 -1.54
C THR A 153 15.73 1.17 -1.21
N MET A 154 16.97 0.78 -1.42
CA MET A 154 18.14 1.62 -1.18
C MET A 154 18.24 2.78 -2.18
N ASP A 155 17.80 2.60 -3.42
CA ASP A 155 17.69 3.70 -4.39
C ASP A 155 16.76 4.81 -3.85
N ILE A 156 15.59 4.43 -3.29
CA ILE A 156 14.68 5.39 -2.66
C ILE A 156 15.31 6.00 -1.41
N TYR A 157 16.01 5.20 -0.61
CA TYR A 157 16.68 5.63 0.62
C TYR A 157 17.74 6.70 0.34
N SER A 158 18.51 6.54 -0.74
CA SER A 158 19.53 7.50 -1.13
C SER A 158 18.96 8.91 -1.39
N HIS A 159 17.73 9.00 -1.87
CA HIS A 159 17.05 10.28 -2.09
C HIS A 159 16.55 10.95 -0.80
N VAL A 160 16.33 10.22 0.27
CA VAL A 160 15.85 10.75 1.55
C VAL A 160 16.97 10.95 2.58
N LEU A 161 18.14 10.37 2.35
CA LEU A 161 19.32 10.47 3.21
C LEU A 161 19.70 11.90 3.63
N PRO A 162 19.73 12.91 2.74
CA PRO A 162 20.11 14.27 3.14
C PRO A 162 19.21 14.82 4.26
N ALA A 163 17.89 14.68 4.13
CA ALA A 163 16.95 15.13 5.17
C ALA A 163 17.11 14.36 6.48
N MET A 164 17.45 13.07 6.42
CA MET A 164 17.71 12.25 7.61
C MET A 164 19.02 12.60 8.32
N GLN A 165 20.04 13.09 7.60
CA GLN A 165 21.29 13.56 8.21
C GLN A 165 21.06 14.79 9.08
N ASP A 166 20.25 15.74 8.63
CA ASP A 166 19.91 16.94 9.42
C ASP A 166 19.15 16.56 10.70
N GLU A 167 18.22 15.63 10.60
CA GLU A 167 17.45 15.15 11.75
C GLU A 167 18.32 14.36 12.74
N ALA A 168 19.25 13.54 12.23
CA ALA A 168 20.22 12.82 13.06
C ALA A 168 21.15 13.79 13.83
N ALA A 169 21.64 14.82 13.18
CA ALA A 169 22.48 15.84 13.82
C ALA A 169 21.72 16.54 14.96
N LYS A 170 20.46 16.96 14.74
CA LYS A 170 19.61 17.57 15.78
C LYS A 170 19.36 16.61 16.94
N SER A 171 19.11 15.33 16.65
CA SER A 171 18.86 14.30 17.67
C SER A 171 20.09 14.07 18.56
N ILE A 172 21.29 14.03 17.97
CA ILE A 172 22.55 13.90 18.71
C ILE A 172 22.78 15.13 19.59
N ASP A 173 22.60 16.34 19.04
CA ASP A 173 22.79 17.60 19.81
C ASP A 173 21.83 17.63 21.01
N ALA A 174 20.55 17.31 20.82
CA ALA A 174 19.57 17.26 21.87
C ALA A 174 19.91 16.22 22.97
N ALA A 175 20.32 15.00 22.56
CA ALA A 175 20.72 13.95 23.49
C ALA A 175 21.97 14.35 24.32
N MET A 176 22.97 14.97 23.67
CA MET A 176 24.18 15.42 24.37
C MET A 176 23.90 16.56 25.34
N ARG A 177 23.07 17.56 24.98
CA ARG A 177 22.65 18.63 25.89
C ARG A 177 21.91 18.11 27.11
N ALA A 178 20.97 17.16 26.90
CA ALA A 178 20.25 16.53 27.99
C ALA A 178 21.17 15.72 28.95
N ALA A 179 22.22 15.07 28.42
CA ALA A 179 23.18 14.34 29.23
C ALA A 179 24.10 15.28 30.02
N ILE A 180 24.48 16.43 29.46
CA ILE A 180 25.32 17.44 30.13
C ILE A 180 24.52 18.12 31.25
N SER A 181 23.27 18.49 31.02
CA SER A 181 22.44 19.15 32.05
C SER A 181 22.22 18.25 33.26
N LYS A 182 22.05 16.93 33.08
CA LYS A 182 21.90 15.96 34.20
C LYS A 182 23.17 15.74 35.03
N ARG A 183 24.35 16.15 34.55
CA ARG A 183 25.60 16.04 35.30
C ARG A 183 25.95 17.31 36.06
N GLY A 184 25.21 18.40 35.84
CA GLY A 184 25.40 19.68 36.50
C GLY A 184 24.51 19.90 37.73
N GLU A 185 23.63 18.94 38.01
CA GLU A 185 22.85 18.81 39.24
C GLU A 185 23.49 17.76 40.17
#